data_63a87182cf887663080d28cfa2a7ac2f
#
_entry.id   63a87182cf887663080d28cfa2a7ac2f
#
_cell.length_a   1.000
_cell.length_b   1.000
_cell.length_c   1.000
_cell.angle_alpha   90.00
_cell.angle_beta   90.00
_cell.angle_gamma   90.00
#
_symmetry.space_group_name_H-M   'P 1'
#
loop_
_entity.id
_entity.type
_entity.pdbx_description
1 polymer ?
#
loop_
_entity_poly.entity_id
_entity_poly.type
_entity_poly.pdbx_seq_one_letter_code
_entity_poly.pdbx_strand_id
1 'polypeptide(L)'
;MLRAEHITKQYSLPDSGHTVFDAVSDVSLELKDGCVSSLVGESGSGKSTLARVLSYIEMPNIGKVFLGDLEVTSCKRKEIRSVRGKVQLVMQNALGSLDPHQSVAAILEEPLQLLFHMKAQDRRCRCLELMDMVRLERSTLSHRPNELSGGQQKRLCIARALATRPQYIIFDESFSGLDVTLKKEILGFLKELHKELQN
;
A
#
# COMPACT_ATOMS: atom_id res chain seq x y z
N MET A 1 -0.63 -1.41 16.61
CA MET A 1 -2.02 -1.81 16.27
C MET A 1 -2.67 -0.78 15.37
N LEU A 2 -3.33 -1.20 14.28
CA LEU A 2 -4.13 -0.36 13.39
C LEU A 2 -5.60 -0.69 13.62
N ARG A 3 -6.43 0.31 13.97
CA ARG A 3 -7.83 0.11 14.36
C ARG A 3 -8.74 1.10 13.64
N ALA A 4 -9.88 0.62 13.19
CA ALA A 4 -10.96 1.42 12.61
C ALA A 4 -12.23 1.23 13.45
N GLU A 5 -12.94 2.33 13.70
CA GLU A 5 -14.15 2.35 14.51
C GLU A 5 -15.28 3.05 13.75
N HIS A 6 -16.38 2.33 13.57
CA HIS A 6 -17.62 2.84 12.96
C HIS A 6 -17.41 3.54 11.62
N ILE A 7 -16.55 2.98 10.75
CA ILE A 7 -16.22 3.57 9.46
C ILE A 7 -17.41 3.53 8.51
N THR A 8 -17.83 4.69 8.07
CA THR A 8 -18.74 4.86 6.94
C THR A 8 -18.06 5.71 5.86
N LYS A 9 -18.06 5.21 4.62
CA LYS A 9 -17.53 5.93 3.46
C LYS A 9 -18.59 6.01 2.35
N GLN A 10 -18.85 7.23 1.94
CA GLN A 10 -19.89 7.57 0.96
C GLN A 10 -19.27 8.13 -0.31
N TYR A 11 -19.88 7.82 -1.44
CA TYR A 11 -19.58 8.43 -2.73
C TYR A 11 -20.84 8.97 -3.38
N SER A 12 -20.70 10.10 -4.08
CA SER A 12 -21.78 10.68 -4.89
C SER A 12 -21.74 10.10 -6.30
N LEU A 13 -22.89 9.74 -6.85
CA LEU A 13 -23.01 9.32 -8.25
C LEU A 13 -23.09 10.58 -9.15
N PRO A 14 -22.22 10.70 -10.18
CA PRO A 14 -22.13 11.91 -11.02
C PRO A 14 -23.43 12.27 -11.75
N ASP A 15 -24.23 11.25 -12.15
CA ASP A 15 -25.37 11.41 -13.06
C ASP A 15 -26.74 11.42 -12.38
N SER A 16 -26.83 11.31 -11.05
CA SER A 16 -28.11 11.11 -10.34
C SER A 16 -28.48 12.20 -9.33
N GLY A 17 -28.09 13.46 -9.59
CA GLY A 17 -28.58 14.60 -8.83
C GLY A 17 -28.57 14.40 -7.31
N HIS A 18 -27.40 14.27 -6.70
CA HIS A 18 -27.19 14.11 -5.25
C HIS A 18 -27.49 12.71 -4.65
N THR A 19 -27.63 11.66 -5.45
CA THR A 19 -27.70 10.31 -4.88
C THR A 19 -26.35 9.91 -4.30
N VAL A 20 -26.31 9.65 -3.00
CA VAL A 20 -25.15 9.18 -2.26
C VAL A 20 -25.33 7.69 -1.96
N PHE A 21 -24.29 6.89 -2.10
CA PHE A 21 -24.31 5.49 -1.68
C PHE A 21 -23.18 5.19 -0.70
N ASP A 22 -23.46 4.31 0.24
CA ASP A 22 -22.49 3.84 1.23
C ASP A 22 -21.64 2.72 0.63
N ALA A 23 -20.40 3.02 0.30
CA ALA A 23 -19.44 2.01 -0.14
C ALA A 23 -18.92 1.17 1.04
N VAL A 24 -18.89 1.75 2.23
CA VAL A 24 -18.62 1.09 3.51
C VAL A 24 -19.60 1.67 4.51
N SER A 25 -20.29 0.84 5.30
CA SER A 25 -21.29 1.25 6.28
C SER A 25 -21.02 0.63 7.63
N ASP A 26 -20.73 1.47 8.62
CA ASP A 26 -20.54 1.13 10.05
C ASP A 26 -19.58 -0.05 10.31
N VAL A 27 -18.41 -0.05 9.68
CA VAL A 27 -17.42 -1.12 9.82
C VAL A 27 -16.42 -0.77 10.91
N SER A 28 -16.26 -1.70 11.87
CA SER A 28 -15.20 -1.66 12.88
C SER A 28 -14.30 -2.87 12.74
N LEU A 29 -12.97 -2.66 12.84
CA LEU A 29 -11.99 -3.74 12.78
C LEU A 29 -10.69 -3.35 13.50
N GLU A 30 -9.93 -4.37 13.86
CA GLU A 30 -8.62 -4.24 14.51
C GLU A 30 -7.61 -5.14 13.83
N LEU A 31 -6.47 -4.57 13.44
CA LEU A 31 -5.33 -5.28 12.86
C LEU A 31 -4.19 -5.27 13.88
N LYS A 32 -3.84 -6.46 14.36
CA LYS A 32 -2.75 -6.64 15.33
C LYS A 32 -1.39 -6.55 14.66
N ASP A 33 -0.40 -6.05 15.41
CA ASP A 33 1.00 -6.01 14.94
C ASP A 33 1.52 -7.43 14.73
N GLY A 34 2.35 -7.64 13.73
CA GLY A 34 2.97 -8.92 13.43
C GLY A 34 2.01 -10.02 12.96
N CYS A 35 0.75 -9.70 12.66
CA CYS A 35 -0.25 -10.65 12.19
C CYS A 35 -0.58 -10.45 10.71
N VAL A 36 -0.86 -11.57 10.03
CA VAL A 36 -1.44 -11.54 8.68
C VAL A 36 -2.95 -11.68 8.83
N SER A 37 -3.70 -10.71 8.32
CA SER A 37 -5.17 -10.70 8.33
C SER A 37 -5.69 -10.70 6.88
N SER A 38 -6.81 -11.40 6.65
CA SER A 38 -7.48 -11.41 5.34
C SER A 38 -8.90 -10.87 5.48
N LEU A 39 -9.25 -9.92 4.62
CA LEU A 39 -10.61 -9.43 4.45
C LEU A 39 -11.23 -10.11 3.24
N VAL A 40 -12.29 -10.88 3.45
CA VAL A 40 -12.98 -11.66 2.42
C VAL A 40 -14.40 -11.13 2.23
N GLY A 41 -14.88 -11.12 1.01
CA GLY A 41 -16.23 -10.68 0.66
C GLY A 41 -16.40 -10.60 -0.85
N GLU A 42 -17.62 -10.44 -1.30
CA GLU A 42 -17.99 -10.35 -2.72
C GLU A 42 -17.37 -9.13 -3.42
N SER A 43 -17.31 -9.15 -4.75
CA SER A 43 -16.91 -7.97 -5.52
C SER A 43 -17.90 -6.83 -5.26
N GLY A 44 -17.38 -5.61 -5.07
CA GLY A 44 -18.22 -4.45 -4.77
C GLY A 44 -18.61 -4.30 -3.29
N SER A 45 -18.21 -5.21 -2.38
CA SER A 45 -18.54 -5.12 -0.94
C SER A 45 -17.75 -4.05 -0.15
N GLY A 46 -17.02 -3.16 -0.82
CA GLY A 46 -16.31 -2.05 -0.17
C GLY A 46 -14.90 -2.35 0.32
N LYS A 47 -14.31 -3.54 0.04
CA LYS A 47 -12.96 -3.92 0.50
C LYS A 47 -11.88 -2.92 0.08
N SER A 48 -11.84 -2.54 -1.19
CA SER A 48 -10.87 -1.58 -1.71
C SER A 48 -11.07 -0.18 -1.13
N THR A 49 -12.32 0.22 -0.89
CA THR A 49 -12.64 1.48 -0.20
C THR A 49 -12.12 1.46 1.23
N LEU A 50 -12.37 0.38 1.97
CA LEU A 50 -11.86 0.22 3.33
C LEU A 50 -10.32 0.21 3.35
N ALA A 51 -9.67 -0.48 2.40
CA ALA A 51 -8.21 -0.46 2.26
C ALA A 51 -7.64 0.95 2.05
N ARG A 52 -8.30 1.80 1.23
CA ARG A 52 -7.91 3.20 1.02
C ARG A 52 -8.12 4.05 2.27
N VAL A 53 -9.17 3.80 3.04
CA VAL A 53 -9.40 4.48 4.31
C VAL A 53 -8.34 4.09 5.33
N LEU A 54 -8.04 2.80 5.49
CA LEU A 54 -7.03 2.31 6.42
C LEU A 54 -5.60 2.77 6.08
N SER A 55 -5.32 3.01 4.79
CA SER A 55 -4.02 3.53 4.32
C SER A 55 -3.96 5.06 4.25
N TYR A 56 -4.97 5.76 4.73
CA TYR A 56 -5.08 7.22 4.76
C TYR A 56 -5.00 7.89 3.38
N ILE A 57 -5.31 7.15 2.32
CA ILE A 57 -5.48 7.69 0.96
C ILE A 57 -6.78 8.47 0.90
N GLU A 58 -7.82 7.91 1.51
CA GLU A 58 -9.13 8.56 1.65
C GLU A 58 -9.51 8.69 3.12
N MET A 59 -10.21 9.76 3.46
CA MET A 59 -10.80 9.92 4.79
C MET A 59 -12.22 9.35 4.80
N PRO A 60 -12.67 8.72 5.91
CA PRO A 60 -14.03 8.30 6.06
C PRO A 60 -14.97 9.51 6.18
N ASN A 61 -16.26 9.33 5.91
CA ASN A 61 -17.29 10.36 6.17
C ASN A 61 -17.69 10.34 7.65
N ILE A 62 -17.74 9.13 8.25
CA ILE A 62 -18.05 8.92 9.66
C ILE A 62 -17.06 7.88 10.20
N GLY A 63 -16.78 7.93 11.51
CA GLY A 63 -15.90 7.00 12.18
C GLY A 63 -14.48 7.49 12.33
N LYS A 64 -13.64 6.64 12.94
CA LYS A 64 -12.29 6.99 13.35
C LYS A 64 -11.29 5.89 12.96
N VAL A 65 -10.09 6.31 12.56
CA VAL A 65 -8.96 5.41 12.32
C VAL A 65 -7.82 5.76 13.26
N PHE A 66 -7.28 4.74 13.92
CA PHE A 66 -6.19 4.87 14.90
C PHE A 66 -4.96 4.08 14.44
N LEU A 67 -3.79 4.66 14.63
CA LEU A 67 -2.51 3.96 14.54
C LEU A 67 -1.83 4.02 15.92
N GLY A 68 -1.86 2.88 16.65
CA GLY A 68 -1.59 2.88 18.08
C GLY A 68 -2.61 3.76 18.82
N ASP A 69 -2.13 4.70 19.62
CA ASP A 69 -2.95 5.66 20.35
C ASP A 69 -3.29 6.92 19.55
N LEU A 70 -2.71 7.09 18.36
CA LEU A 70 -2.93 8.26 17.54
C LEU A 70 -4.22 8.13 16.72
N GLU A 71 -5.20 9.00 16.96
CA GLU A 71 -6.38 9.15 16.09
C GLU A 71 -5.98 9.90 14.79
N VAL A 72 -5.79 9.15 13.70
CA VAL A 72 -5.31 9.72 12.42
C VAL A 72 -6.38 10.55 11.73
N THR A 73 -7.65 10.21 11.91
CA THR A 73 -8.79 10.97 11.35
C THR A 73 -8.90 12.40 11.86
N SER A 74 -8.36 12.68 13.06
CA SER A 74 -8.30 14.04 13.63
C SER A 74 -7.02 14.80 13.28
N CYS A 75 -6.04 14.13 12.64
CA CYS A 75 -4.74 14.73 12.32
C CYS A 75 -4.84 15.82 11.25
N LYS A 76 -4.04 16.89 11.42
CA LYS A 76 -3.85 17.91 10.38
C LYS A 76 -3.05 17.33 9.22
N ARG A 77 -3.18 17.93 8.03
CA ARG A 77 -2.52 17.48 6.79
C ARG A 77 -1.00 17.26 6.91
N LYS A 78 -0.32 18.04 7.75
CA LYS A 78 1.13 17.89 8.00
C LYS A 78 1.43 16.62 8.82
N GLU A 79 0.60 16.31 9.80
CA GLU A 79 0.74 15.15 10.68
C GLU A 79 0.45 13.85 9.96
N ILE A 80 -0.57 13.84 9.09
CA ILE A 80 -0.89 12.70 8.21
C ILE A 80 0.31 12.28 7.37
N ARG A 81 1.14 13.22 6.95
CA ARG A 81 2.35 12.93 6.16
C ARG A 81 3.33 12.00 6.91
N SER A 82 3.49 12.20 8.22
CA SER A 82 4.35 11.34 9.04
C SER A 82 3.76 9.94 9.25
N VAL A 83 2.45 9.82 9.18
CA VAL A 83 1.72 8.54 9.36
C VAL A 83 1.67 7.73 8.07
N ARG A 84 1.60 8.39 6.91
CA ARG A 84 1.53 7.73 5.59
C ARG A 84 2.69 6.78 5.31
N GLY A 85 3.88 7.06 5.84
CA GLY A 85 5.01 6.14 5.74
C GLY A 85 4.83 4.84 6.52
N LYS A 86 3.95 4.83 7.54
CA LYS A 86 3.76 3.69 8.44
C LYS A 86 2.72 2.68 7.95
N VAL A 87 1.79 3.10 7.11
CA VAL A 87 0.77 2.22 6.50
C VAL A 87 0.83 2.41 4.99
N GLN A 88 1.12 1.35 4.27
CA GLN A 88 1.29 1.37 2.81
C GLN A 88 0.25 0.51 2.13
N LEU A 89 -0.22 0.95 0.95
CA LEU A 89 -1.18 0.22 0.12
C LEU A 89 -0.51 -0.24 -1.18
N VAL A 90 -0.61 -1.53 -1.46
CA VAL A 90 -0.27 -2.12 -2.76
C VAL A 90 -1.57 -2.37 -3.52
N MET A 91 -1.80 -1.57 -4.57
CA MET A 91 -3.04 -1.62 -5.35
C MET A 91 -3.10 -2.84 -6.27
N GLN A 92 -4.32 -3.21 -6.67
CA GLN A 92 -4.62 -4.29 -7.61
C GLN A 92 -3.89 -4.11 -8.95
N ASN A 93 -3.99 -2.93 -9.55
CA ASN A 93 -3.30 -2.60 -10.81
C ASN A 93 -1.90 -2.06 -10.51
N ALA A 94 -0.90 -2.95 -10.57
CA ALA A 94 0.50 -2.58 -10.33
C ALA A 94 0.97 -1.52 -11.32
N LEU A 95 0.77 -1.73 -12.63
CA LEU A 95 1.22 -0.81 -13.67
C LEU A 95 0.55 0.57 -13.55
N GLY A 96 -0.76 0.61 -13.32
CA GLY A 96 -1.50 1.86 -13.15
C GLY A 96 -1.12 2.65 -11.88
N SER A 97 -0.38 2.03 -10.94
CA SER A 97 0.12 2.68 -9.74
C SER A 97 1.56 3.21 -9.87
N LEU A 98 2.25 2.92 -10.98
CA LEU A 98 3.61 3.34 -11.26
C LEU A 98 3.60 4.41 -12.36
N ASP A 99 4.40 5.45 -12.20
CA ASP A 99 4.58 6.45 -13.25
C ASP A 99 5.41 5.82 -14.40
N PRO A 100 4.84 5.66 -15.62
CA PRO A 100 5.53 5.02 -16.72
C PRO A 100 6.72 5.83 -17.27
N HIS A 101 6.84 7.10 -16.91
CA HIS A 101 7.92 7.98 -17.34
C HIS A 101 9.12 7.99 -16.39
N GLN A 102 8.94 7.49 -15.17
CA GLN A 102 10.01 7.41 -14.18
C GLN A 102 10.79 6.09 -14.30
N SER A 103 12.09 6.14 -13.93
CA SER A 103 12.88 4.92 -13.77
C SER A 103 12.52 4.18 -12.49
N VAL A 104 12.81 2.88 -12.42
CA VAL A 104 12.68 2.08 -11.20
C VAL A 104 13.38 2.74 -10.02
N ALA A 105 14.58 3.26 -10.22
CA ALA A 105 15.32 4.00 -9.18
C ALA A 105 14.53 5.22 -8.68
N ALA A 106 14.00 6.05 -9.58
CA ALA A 106 13.23 7.24 -9.22
C ALA A 106 11.97 6.88 -8.42
N ILE A 107 11.25 5.82 -8.85
CA ILE A 107 10.04 5.32 -8.17
C ILE A 107 10.36 4.86 -6.74
N LEU A 108 11.48 4.19 -6.53
CA LEU A 108 11.90 3.73 -5.19
C LEU A 108 12.43 4.88 -4.31
N GLU A 109 13.10 5.86 -4.91
CA GLU A 109 13.63 7.03 -4.18
C GLU A 109 12.55 8.03 -3.78
N GLU A 110 11.45 8.13 -4.54
CA GLU A 110 10.39 9.12 -4.31
C GLU A 110 9.87 9.12 -2.87
N PRO A 111 9.40 7.99 -2.28
CA PRO A 111 8.91 7.98 -0.90
C PRO A 111 10.01 8.32 0.12
N LEU A 112 11.26 7.92 -0.13
CA LEU A 112 12.40 8.22 0.74
C LEU A 112 12.73 9.72 0.75
N GLN A 113 12.61 10.37 -0.41
CA GLN A 113 12.82 11.80 -0.54
C GLN A 113 11.67 12.60 0.06
N LEU A 114 10.43 12.25 -0.29
CA LEU A 114 9.25 13.03 0.08
C LEU A 114 8.88 12.90 1.56
N LEU A 115 9.00 11.70 2.14
CA LEU A 115 8.57 11.45 3.52
C LEU A 115 9.69 11.60 4.54
N PHE A 116 10.94 11.24 4.19
CA PHE A 116 12.06 11.20 5.13
C PHE A 116 13.17 12.21 4.83
N HIS A 117 13.09 12.93 3.71
CA HIS A 117 14.13 13.88 3.29
C HIS A 117 15.55 13.28 3.30
N MET A 118 15.67 11.97 2.98
CA MET A 118 16.95 11.26 2.97
C MET A 118 17.92 11.86 1.95
N LYS A 119 19.22 11.87 2.28
CA LYS A 119 20.28 12.27 1.35
C LYS A 119 20.35 11.31 0.16
N ALA A 120 20.82 11.79 -0.99
CA ALA A 120 20.86 11.00 -2.23
C ALA A 120 21.66 9.69 -2.08
N GLN A 121 22.78 9.72 -1.36
CA GLN A 121 23.59 8.52 -1.13
C GLN A 121 22.83 7.46 -0.33
N ASP A 122 22.14 7.85 0.74
CA ASP A 122 21.38 6.94 1.60
C ASP A 122 20.18 6.36 0.84
N ARG A 123 19.50 7.18 0.00
CA ARG A 123 18.42 6.69 -0.87
C ARG A 123 18.92 5.61 -1.83
N ARG A 124 20.10 5.85 -2.47
CA ARG A 124 20.68 4.89 -3.39
C ARG A 124 21.04 3.56 -2.71
N CYS A 125 21.61 3.60 -1.52
CA CYS A 125 21.87 2.40 -0.73
C CYS A 125 20.56 1.67 -0.41
N ARG A 126 19.53 2.40 0.03
CA ARG A 126 18.23 1.81 0.34
C ARG A 126 17.54 1.20 -0.88
N CYS A 127 17.66 1.82 -2.07
CA CYS A 127 17.15 1.24 -3.31
C CYS A 127 17.80 -0.11 -3.63
N LEU A 128 19.13 -0.24 -3.46
CA LEU A 128 19.82 -1.51 -3.67
C LEU A 128 19.35 -2.59 -2.70
N GLU A 129 19.20 -2.26 -1.40
CA GLU A 129 18.63 -3.17 -0.41
C GLU A 129 17.22 -3.64 -0.82
N LEU A 130 16.36 -2.70 -1.26
CA LEU A 130 15.00 -3.01 -1.70
C LEU A 130 14.99 -3.94 -2.90
N MET A 131 15.87 -3.72 -3.90
CA MET A 131 15.99 -4.61 -5.06
C MET A 131 16.36 -6.03 -4.63
N ASP A 132 17.31 -6.18 -3.73
CA ASP A 132 17.72 -7.48 -3.21
C ASP A 132 16.57 -8.15 -2.43
N MET A 133 15.88 -7.40 -1.55
CA MET A 133 14.73 -7.89 -0.78
C MET A 133 13.62 -8.43 -1.66
N VAL A 134 13.32 -7.79 -2.80
CA VAL A 134 12.25 -8.24 -3.72
C VAL A 134 12.76 -9.12 -4.86
N ARG A 135 14.04 -9.52 -4.82
CA ARG A 135 14.68 -10.37 -5.83
C ARG A 135 14.54 -9.80 -7.26
N LEU A 136 14.74 -8.49 -7.40
CA LEU A 136 14.88 -7.83 -8.68
C LEU A 136 16.35 -7.56 -8.98
N GLU A 137 16.75 -7.76 -10.23
CA GLU A 137 18.11 -7.46 -10.65
C GLU A 137 18.41 -5.98 -10.54
N ARG A 138 19.57 -5.63 -9.98
CA ARG A 138 20.00 -4.22 -9.82
C ARG A 138 20.15 -3.50 -11.15
N SER A 139 20.40 -4.22 -12.24
CA SER A 139 20.45 -3.70 -13.63
C SER A 139 19.12 -3.04 -14.02
N THR A 140 17.99 -3.48 -13.46
CA THR A 140 16.65 -2.93 -13.78
C THR A 140 16.38 -1.57 -13.16
N LEU A 141 17.27 -1.02 -12.31
CA LEU A 141 17.10 0.31 -11.72
C LEU A 141 16.98 1.43 -12.75
N SER A 142 17.62 1.30 -13.91
CA SER A 142 17.53 2.26 -15.02
C SER A 142 16.31 2.06 -15.91
N HIS A 143 15.62 0.91 -15.82
CA HIS A 143 14.46 0.59 -16.63
C HIS A 143 13.22 1.38 -16.19
N ARG A 144 12.25 1.46 -17.10
CA ARG A 144 10.92 2.00 -16.82
C ARG A 144 9.93 0.87 -16.52
N PRO A 145 8.80 1.14 -15.86
CA PRO A 145 7.82 0.11 -15.51
C PRO A 145 7.33 -0.74 -16.69
N ASN A 146 7.15 -0.14 -17.86
CA ASN A 146 6.72 -0.83 -19.07
C ASN A 146 7.76 -1.78 -19.70
N GLU A 147 9.02 -1.69 -19.28
CA GLU A 147 10.10 -2.59 -19.70
C GLU A 147 10.21 -3.82 -18.79
N LEU A 148 9.40 -3.87 -17.69
CA LEU A 148 9.37 -4.94 -16.74
C LEU A 148 8.23 -5.93 -17.03
N SER A 149 8.46 -7.22 -16.74
CA SER A 149 7.37 -8.21 -16.72
C SER A 149 6.34 -7.90 -15.64
N GLY A 150 5.10 -8.42 -15.76
CA GLY A 150 4.05 -8.21 -14.77
C GLY A 150 4.45 -8.63 -13.35
N GLY A 151 5.22 -9.73 -13.22
CA GLY A 151 5.79 -10.16 -11.94
C GLY A 151 6.82 -9.19 -11.39
N GLN A 152 7.70 -8.65 -12.23
CA GLN A 152 8.69 -7.65 -11.84
C GLN A 152 8.01 -6.33 -11.42
N GLN A 153 6.98 -5.88 -12.16
CA GLN A 153 6.19 -4.70 -11.79
C GLN A 153 5.55 -4.86 -10.41
N LYS A 154 5.01 -6.05 -10.12
CA LYS A 154 4.43 -6.37 -8.81
C LYS A 154 5.47 -6.32 -7.70
N ARG A 155 6.64 -6.90 -7.92
CA ARG A 155 7.77 -6.83 -6.97
C ARG A 155 8.24 -5.39 -6.77
N LEU A 156 8.26 -4.56 -7.82
CA LEU A 156 8.56 -3.14 -7.72
C LEU A 156 7.54 -2.39 -6.84
N CYS A 157 6.23 -2.67 -6.99
CA CYS A 157 5.21 -2.08 -6.14
C CYS A 157 5.39 -2.47 -4.65
N ILE A 158 5.77 -3.74 -4.39
CA ILE A 158 6.09 -4.20 -3.04
C ILE A 158 7.34 -3.50 -2.52
N ALA A 159 8.41 -3.40 -3.32
CA ALA A 159 9.63 -2.69 -2.95
C ALA A 159 9.35 -1.22 -2.60
N ARG A 160 8.54 -0.53 -3.41
CA ARG A 160 8.12 0.85 -3.15
C ARG A 160 7.36 0.98 -1.81
N ALA A 161 6.47 0.04 -1.51
CA ALA A 161 5.76 0.02 -0.24
C ALA A 161 6.72 -0.22 0.94
N LEU A 162 7.72 -1.10 0.78
CA LEU A 162 8.73 -1.41 1.79
C LEU A 162 9.77 -0.28 1.98
N ALA A 163 9.86 0.67 1.05
CA ALA A 163 10.86 1.74 1.10
C ALA A 163 10.79 2.51 2.42
N THR A 164 9.58 2.76 2.91
CA THR A 164 9.30 3.54 4.12
C THR A 164 9.45 2.74 5.43
N ARG A 165 9.79 1.45 5.37
CA ARG A 165 9.78 0.53 6.52
C ARG A 165 8.45 0.59 7.27
N PRO A 166 7.33 0.29 6.61
CA PRO A 166 6.00 0.47 7.17
C PRO A 166 5.72 -0.53 8.29
N GLN A 167 4.84 -0.15 9.22
CA GLN A 167 4.28 -1.06 10.23
C GLN A 167 3.21 -1.98 9.63
N TYR A 168 2.49 -1.49 8.61
CA TYR A 168 1.43 -2.23 7.93
C TYR A 168 1.55 -2.10 6.43
N ILE A 169 1.35 -3.22 5.73
CA ILE A 169 1.19 -3.26 4.28
C ILE A 169 -0.16 -3.88 3.98
N ILE A 170 -1.00 -3.14 3.29
CA ILE A 170 -2.32 -3.57 2.84
C ILE A 170 -2.21 -3.96 1.37
N PHE A 171 -2.67 -5.15 1.02
CA PHE A 171 -2.73 -5.65 -0.35
C PHE A 171 -4.18 -5.66 -0.82
N ASP A 172 -4.55 -4.75 -1.74
CA ASP A 172 -5.88 -4.67 -2.31
C ASP A 172 -5.95 -5.54 -3.58
N GLU A 173 -6.55 -6.74 -3.47
CA GLU A 173 -6.71 -7.73 -4.56
C GLU A 173 -5.48 -7.91 -5.46
N SER A 174 -4.31 -7.59 -4.91
CA SER A 174 -3.05 -7.49 -5.65
C SER A 174 -2.63 -8.79 -6.34
N PHE A 175 -3.33 -9.88 -6.09
CA PHE A 175 -3.06 -11.21 -6.65
C PHE A 175 -4.13 -11.66 -7.67
N SER A 176 -5.20 -10.87 -7.90
CA SER A 176 -6.19 -11.16 -8.94
C SER A 176 -5.55 -11.05 -10.33
N GLY A 177 -5.98 -11.89 -11.27
CA GLY A 177 -5.47 -11.87 -12.64
C GLY A 177 -4.06 -12.44 -12.86
N LEU A 178 -3.32 -12.82 -11.80
CA LEU A 178 -2.06 -13.52 -11.92
C LEU A 178 -2.29 -15.02 -12.14
N ASP A 179 -1.40 -15.66 -12.91
CA ASP A 179 -1.39 -17.12 -13.02
C ASP A 179 -1.06 -17.78 -11.66
N VAL A 180 -1.41 -19.07 -11.53
CA VAL A 180 -1.28 -19.81 -10.27
C VAL A 180 0.17 -19.91 -9.80
N THR A 181 1.12 -20.05 -10.74
CA THR A 181 2.54 -20.18 -10.45
C THR A 181 3.09 -18.89 -9.86
N LEU A 182 2.82 -17.77 -10.51
CA LEU A 182 3.24 -16.44 -10.05
C LEU A 182 2.59 -16.06 -8.70
N LYS A 183 1.31 -16.43 -8.48
CA LYS A 183 0.66 -16.27 -7.17
C LYS A 183 1.40 -17.00 -6.06
N LYS A 184 1.73 -18.28 -6.29
CA LYS A 184 2.46 -19.08 -5.30
C LYS A 184 3.84 -18.50 -5.00
N GLU A 185 4.54 -18.05 -6.04
CA GLU A 185 5.86 -17.42 -5.91
C GLU A 185 5.80 -16.15 -5.06
N ILE A 186 4.87 -15.22 -5.36
CA ILE A 186 4.73 -13.97 -4.62
C ILE A 186 4.26 -14.22 -3.18
N LEU A 187 3.31 -15.13 -2.95
CA LEU A 187 2.87 -15.49 -1.60
C LEU A 187 3.98 -16.16 -0.78
N GLY A 188 4.77 -17.02 -1.41
CA GLY A 188 5.96 -17.61 -0.80
C GLY A 188 6.95 -16.54 -0.37
N PHE A 189 7.29 -15.63 -1.28
CA PHE A 189 8.15 -14.48 -1.03
C PHE A 189 7.63 -13.61 0.13
N LEU A 190 6.34 -13.25 0.15
CA LEU A 190 5.77 -12.44 1.23
C LEU A 190 5.80 -13.14 2.59
N LYS A 191 5.63 -14.47 2.64
CA LYS A 191 5.78 -15.26 3.87
C LYS A 191 7.22 -15.24 4.40
N GLU A 192 8.20 -15.38 3.51
CA GLU A 192 9.62 -15.29 3.87
C GLU A 192 9.96 -13.90 4.37
N LEU A 193 9.57 -12.86 3.64
CA LEU A 193 9.76 -11.47 4.01
C LEU A 193 9.12 -11.14 5.37
N HIS A 194 7.91 -11.62 5.63
CA HIS A 194 7.23 -11.42 6.91
C HIS A 194 8.03 -12.03 8.08
N LYS A 195 8.60 -13.24 7.89
CA LYS A 195 9.46 -13.87 8.90
C LYS A 195 10.75 -13.06 9.14
N GLU A 196 11.38 -12.57 8.07
CA GLU A 196 12.61 -11.78 8.18
C GLU A 196 12.39 -10.43 8.89
N LEU A 197 11.22 -9.82 8.72
CA LEU A 197 10.88 -8.54 9.36
C LEU A 197 10.45 -8.68 10.83
N GLN A 198 10.15 -9.91 11.30
CA GLN A 198 9.82 -10.19 12.70
C GLN A 198 11.06 -10.52 13.55
N ASN A 199 12.21 -10.82 12.95
CA ASN A 199 13.49 -11.07 13.62
C ASN A 199 14.30 -9.78 13.71
#